data_ab2bcb193f7b2ba58956d0d1b91c57fe
#
_entry.id   ab2bcb193f7b2ba58956d0d1b91c57fe
#
_cell.length_a   1.000
_cell.length_b   1.000
_cell.length_c   1.000
_cell.angle_alpha   90.00
_cell.angle_beta   90.00
_cell.angle_gamma   90.00
#
_symmetry.space_group_name_H-M   'P 1'
#
loop_
_entity.id
_entity.type
_entity.pdbx_description
1 polymer ?
#
loop_
_entity_poly.entity_id
_entity_poly.type
_entity_poly.pdbx_seq_one_letter_code
_entity_poly.pdbx_strand_id
1 'polypeptide(L)'
;MAGGYFHSIRLLRSQCQGCVTCVKACPTEAIRVRNGKAELIEARCIDCGECLRRCGYHAIVAETDKLEETEQFKYNIALPPPSLYAQFPPETSAAAIWEGLHRLGFDEIFDVAVASEYISLEIAAYLKNYNGGRKPLISCTCPAVLRLIQVKFPELIKQVVPVLPPTEAAAIYVKNEVMQRTGLKSEEIGVWFIAPCPSKNANIRQSVDVRHTQINGSLSISEIYGKILKIMGGEIQPDKKVTAGSSYGMSWGSYGGELEAAGIENGLAVHGINDVYDVLEQISLNKMRDVDYVESVSYTHLTLPTNS
;
A
#
# COMPACT_ATOMS: atom_id res chain seq x y z
N MET A 1 28.85 -3.68 5.40
CA MET A 1 28.39 -2.44 4.74
C MET A 1 26.97 -2.21 5.23
N ALA A 2 26.72 -1.12 5.93
CA ALA A 2 25.35 -0.76 6.34
C ALA A 2 24.60 -0.33 5.06
N GLY A 3 23.83 -1.24 4.49
CA GLY A 3 22.95 -0.93 3.37
C GLY A 3 21.93 0.10 3.86
N GLY A 4 21.89 1.29 3.23
CA GLY A 4 20.88 2.29 3.51
C GLY A 4 19.48 1.72 3.26
N TYR A 5 18.46 2.25 3.94
CA TYR A 5 17.07 1.89 3.70
C TYR A 5 16.70 2.24 2.25
N PHE A 6 16.00 1.31 1.56
CA PHE A 6 15.51 1.59 0.20
C PHE A 6 14.35 2.59 0.24
N HIS A 7 14.45 3.62 -0.55
CA HIS A 7 13.38 4.59 -0.75
C HIS A 7 12.87 4.51 -2.18
N SER A 8 11.54 4.54 -2.36
CA SER A 8 10.93 4.63 -3.67
C SER A 8 10.84 6.08 -4.18
N ILE A 9 10.93 7.06 -3.29
CA ILE A 9 10.92 8.48 -3.67
C ILE A 9 12.25 8.88 -4.32
N ARG A 10 12.17 9.50 -5.51
CA ARG A 10 13.32 10.04 -6.26
C ARG A 10 13.11 11.52 -6.57
N LEU A 11 14.20 12.27 -6.46
CA LEU A 11 14.24 13.70 -6.74
C LEU A 11 14.91 13.96 -8.10
N LEU A 12 14.15 14.48 -9.06
CA LEU A 12 14.65 14.85 -10.38
C LEU A 12 15.22 16.28 -10.30
N ARG A 13 16.53 16.39 -10.00
CA ARG A 13 17.19 17.69 -9.76
C ARG A 13 17.04 18.66 -10.93
N SER A 14 16.99 18.19 -12.16
CA SER A 14 16.81 19.02 -13.37
C SER A 14 15.47 19.77 -13.36
N GLN A 15 14.41 19.15 -12.86
CA GLN A 15 13.06 19.71 -12.83
C GLN A 15 12.79 20.56 -11.56
N CYS A 16 13.55 20.32 -10.49
CA CYS A 16 13.33 21.00 -9.22
C CYS A 16 13.64 22.50 -9.32
N GLN A 17 12.74 23.35 -8.83
CA GLN A 17 12.88 24.81 -8.81
C GLN A 17 13.22 25.40 -7.41
N GLY A 18 13.43 24.55 -6.40
CA GLY A 18 13.77 24.98 -5.04
C GLY A 18 12.66 25.70 -4.29
N CYS A 19 11.39 25.53 -4.67
CA CYS A 19 10.23 26.27 -4.15
C CYS A 19 9.82 25.96 -2.69
N VAL A 20 10.49 25.04 -2.01
CA VAL A 20 10.29 24.60 -0.62
C VAL A 20 8.91 23.98 -0.27
N THR A 21 8.01 23.81 -1.22
CA THR A 21 6.68 23.21 -0.98
C THR A 21 6.79 21.81 -0.39
N CYS A 22 7.67 20.97 -0.93
CA CYS A 22 7.92 19.62 -0.42
C CYS A 22 8.55 19.60 0.98
N VAL A 23 9.34 20.65 1.33
CA VAL A 23 9.91 20.80 2.69
C VAL A 23 8.81 21.03 3.71
N LYS A 24 7.87 21.96 3.39
CA LYS A 24 6.73 22.29 4.27
C LYS A 24 5.75 21.13 4.43
N ALA A 25 5.63 20.29 3.39
CA ALA A 25 4.70 19.17 3.38
C ALA A 25 5.24 17.91 4.07
N CYS A 26 6.55 17.85 4.35
CA CYS A 26 7.16 16.62 4.90
C CYS A 26 7.00 16.52 6.42
N PRO A 27 6.21 15.54 6.94
CA PRO A 27 5.93 15.43 8.38
C PRO A 27 7.17 15.03 9.20
N THR A 28 8.15 14.40 8.55
CA THR A 28 9.38 13.95 9.21
C THR A 28 10.58 14.86 8.94
N GLU A 29 10.34 15.99 8.27
CA GLU A 29 11.39 16.91 7.86
C GLU A 29 12.54 16.24 7.06
N ALA A 30 12.21 15.25 6.26
CA ALA A 30 13.17 14.49 5.46
C ALA A 30 13.68 15.24 4.24
N ILE A 31 13.21 16.45 3.95
CA ILE A 31 13.61 17.22 2.77
C ILE A 31 14.20 18.54 3.18
N ARG A 32 15.31 18.93 2.52
CA ARG A 32 15.95 20.24 2.66
C ARG A 32 16.22 20.81 1.27
N VAL A 33 16.28 22.12 1.14
CA VAL A 33 16.72 22.79 -0.09
C VAL A 33 18.15 23.30 0.12
N ARG A 34 19.06 22.87 -0.75
CA ARG A 34 20.46 23.31 -0.80
C ARG A 34 20.81 23.65 -2.25
N ASN A 35 21.52 24.75 -2.41
CA ASN A 35 21.91 25.23 -3.75
C ASN A 35 20.72 25.31 -4.73
N GLY A 36 19.55 25.75 -4.24
CA GLY A 36 18.33 25.90 -5.05
C GLY A 36 17.65 24.59 -5.46
N LYS A 37 18.04 23.44 -4.90
CA LYS A 37 17.47 22.12 -5.22
C LYS A 37 17.09 21.37 -3.93
N ALA A 38 16.02 20.56 -4.02
CA ALA A 38 15.62 19.68 -2.93
C ALA A 38 16.61 18.51 -2.80
N GLU A 39 16.87 18.11 -1.56
CA GLU A 39 17.67 16.95 -1.20
C GLU A 39 16.94 16.14 -0.12
N LEU A 40 17.02 14.82 -0.23
CA LEU A 40 16.37 13.86 0.68
C LEU A 40 17.34 13.48 1.81
N ILE A 41 16.85 13.53 3.04
CA ILE A 41 17.53 12.95 4.21
C ILE A 41 16.93 11.55 4.40
N GLU A 42 17.57 10.55 3.84
CA GLU A 42 17.08 9.17 3.77
C GLU A 42 16.64 8.61 5.12
N ALA A 43 17.45 8.81 6.16
CA ALA A 43 17.13 8.30 7.50
C ALA A 43 15.80 8.80 8.09
N ARG A 44 15.22 9.88 7.54
CA ARG A 44 13.96 10.49 7.97
C ARG A 44 12.81 10.22 7.02
N CYS A 45 13.08 9.78 5.80
CA CYS A 45 12.03 9.52 4.82
C CYS A 45 11.21 8.29 5.22
N ILE A 46 9.90 8.40 5.08
CA ILE A 46 8.91 7.34 5.34
C ILE A 46 8.15 6.94 4.07
N ASP A 47 8.58 7.39 2.92
CA ASP A 47 7.98 7.13 1.60
C ASP A 47 6.47 7.39 1.49
N CYS A 48 5.92 8.29 2.32
CA CYS A 48 4.48 8.58 2.35
C CYS A 48 3.93 9.21 1.06
N GLY A 49 4.80 9.76 0.19
CA GLY A 49 4.39 10.36 -1.08
C GLY A 49 3.83 11.78 -0.99
N GLU A 50 3.73 12.39 0.21
CA GLU A 50 3.16 13.75 0.34
C GLU A 50 3.95 14.79 -0.46
N CYS A 51 5.27 14.70 -0.46
CA CYS A 51 6.13 15.57 -1.25
C CYS A 51 5.91 15.41 -2.77
N LEU A 52 5.65 14.19 -3.25
CA LEU A 52 5.33 13.89 -4.64
C LEU A 52 4.01 14.57 -5.03
N ARG A 53 2.97 14.37 -4.23
CA ARG A 53 1.64 14.93 -4.46
C ARG A 53 1.64 16.47 -4.48
N ARG A 54 2.49 17.10 -3.67
CA ARG A 54 2.57 18.56 -3.55
C ARG A 54 3.53 19.23 -4.55
N CYS A 55 4.26 18.46 -5.34
CA CYS A 55 5.25 19.03 -6.26
C CYS A 55 4.63 19.49 -7.58
N GLY A 56 4.30 20.76 -7.69
CA GLY A 56 3.74 21.35 -8.93
C GLY A 56 4.70 21.33 -10.13
N TYR A 57 5.98 21.00 -9.93
CA TYR A 57 6.97 20.88 -11.01
C TYR A 57 7.24 19.43 -11.41
N HIS A 58 6.52 18.47 -10.83
CA HIS A 58 6.73 17.04 -11.05
C HIS A 58 8.20 16.58 -10.89
N ALA A 59 8.95 17.31 -10.06
CA ALA A 59 10.35 17.01 -9.78
C ALA A 59 10.56 15.89 -8.76
N ILE A 60 9.48 15.31 -8.26
CA ILE A 60 9.50 14.16 -7.32
C ILE A 60 8.66 13.05 -7.95
N VAL A 61 9.25 11.88 -8.04
CA VAL A 61 8.63 10.70 -8.63
C VAL A 61 8.74 9.51 -7.68
N ALA A 62 7.88 8.51 -7.87
CA ALA A 62 8.00 7.21 -7.23
C ALA A 62 8.62 6.22 -8.22
N GLU A 63 9.63 5.48 -7.77
CA GLU A 63 10.23 4.41 -8.54
C GLU A 63 9.45 3.11 -8.28
N THR A 64 9.06 2.43 -9.33
CA THR A 64 8.39 1.11 -9.31
C THR A 64 9.12 0.15 -10.23
N ASP A 65 8.84 -1.13 -10.09
CA ASP A 65 9.31 -2.13 -11.04
C ASP A 65 8.57 -1.97 -12.38
N LYS A 66 9.16 -2.49 -13.43
CA LYS A 66 8.60 -2.45 -14.79
C LYS A 66 7.85 -3.74 -15.10
N LEU A 67 6.82 -3.64 -15.93
CA LEU A 67 6.04 -4.81 -16.34
C LEU A 67 6.91 -5.87 -17.03
N GLU A 68 7.92 -5.44 -17.81
CA GLU A 68 8.85 -6.32 -18.50
C GLU A 68 9.66 -7.21 -17.54
N GLU A 69 9.80 -6.83 -16.29
CA GLU A 69 10.49 -7.64 -15.27
C GLU A 69 9.71 -8.92 -14.90
N THR A 70 8.43 -9.01 -15.27
CA THR A 70 7.64 -10.24 -15.11
C THR A 70 8.16 -11.39 -16.00
N GLU A 71 8.79 -11.08 -17.13
CA GLU A 71 9.28 -12.05 -18.09
C GLU A 71 10.38 -13.00 -17.53
N GLN A 72 10.99 -12.64 -16.40
CA GLN A 72 11.98 -13.48 -15.73
C GLN A 72 11.37 -14.71 -15.02
N PHE A 73 10.05 -14.75 -14.83
CA PHE A 73 9.34 -15.83 -14.16
C PHE A 73 8.54 -16.66 -15.18
N LYS A 74 8.37 -17.95 -14.90
CA LYS A 74 7.57 -18.85 -15.73
C LYS A 74 6.07 -18.69 -15.52
N TYR A 75 5.68 -18.21 -14.35
CA TYR A 75 4.29 -18.03 -13.95
C TYR A 75 4.16 -16.73 -13.15
N ASN A 76 3.28 -15.87 -13.56
CA ASN A 76 3.12 -14.55 -12.98
C ASN A 76 1.74 -14.36 -12.35
N ILE A 77 1.74 -13.94 -11.09
CA ILE A 77 0.54 -13.69 -10.30
C ILE A 77 0.41 -12.19 -10.08
N ALA A 78 -0.74 -11.62 -10.45
CA ALA A 78 -1.08 -10.23 -10.10
C ALA A 78 -1.88 -10.16 -8.81
N LEU A 79 -1.55 -9.21 -7.94
CA LEU A 79 -2.27 -8.86 -6.72
C LEU A 79 -2.90 -7.48 -6.87
N PRO A 80 -4.10 -7.34 -7.47
CA PRO A 80 -4.82 -6.08 -7.53
C PRO A 80 -5.37 -5.72 -6.15
N PRO A 81 -5.12 -4.49 -5.64
CA PRO A 81 -5.78 -3.98 -4.44
C PRO A 81 -7.18 -3.43 -4.77
N PRO A 82 -8.07 -3.25 -3.78
CA PRO A 82 -9.37 -2.61 -3.96
C PRO A 82 -9.30 -1.27 -4.68
N SER A 83 -8.24 -0.50 -4.44
CA SER A 83 -8.01 0.80 -5.09
C SER A 83 -7.79 0.73 -6.60
N LEU A 84 -7.43 -0.42 -7.18
CA LEU A 84 -7.34 -0.56 -8.63
C LEU A 84 -8.72 -0.48 -9.29
N TYR A 85 -9.70 -1.17 -8.73
CA TYR A 85 -11.07 -1.18 -9.27
C TYR A 85 -11.69 0.21 -9.27
N ALA A 86 -11.39 1.00 -8.24
CA ALA A 86 -11.88 2.38 -8.11
C ALA A 86 -11.27 3.37 -9.14
N GLN A 87 -10.27 2.94 -9.93
CA GLN A 87 -9.74 3.77 -11.03
C GLN A 87 -10.62 3.70 -12.28
N PHE A 88 -11.45 2.66 -12.40
CA PHE A 88 -12.28 2.44 -13.58
C PHE A 88 -13.68 3.03 -13.37
N PRO A 89 -14.39 3.37 -14.46
CA PRO A 89 -15.79 3.74 -14.37
C PRO A 89 -16.63 2.69 -13.64
N PRO A 90 -17.69 3.09 -12.90
CA PRO A 90 -18.48 2.16 -12.09
C PRO A 90 -19.11 0.99 -12.86
N GLU A 91 -19.33 1.16 -14.15
CA GLU A 91 -19.86 0.14 -15.07
C GLU A 91 -18.82 -0.91 -15.46
N THR A 92 -17.54 -0.67 -15.18
CA THR A 92 -16.47 -1.61 -15.52
C THR A 92 -16.48 -2.79 -14.55
N SER A 93 -16.77 -3.99 -15.06
CA SER A 93 -16.77 -5.19 -14.22
C SER A 93 -15.36 -5.60 -13.78
N ALA A 94 -15.25 -6.20 -12.61
CA ALA A 94 -14.00 -6.80 -12.15
C ALA A 94 -13.45 -7.83 -13.17
N ALA A 95 -14.34 -8.59 -13.81
CA ALA A 95 -13.98 -9.55 -14.84
C ALA A 95 -13.27 -8.90 -16.05
N ALA A 96 -13.73 -7.72 -16.48
CA ALA A 96 -13.08 -6.99 -17.56
C ALA A 96 -11.67 -6.50 -17.18
N ILE A 97 -11.51 -6.05 -15.94
CA ILE A 97 -10.20 -5.62 -15.41
C ILE A 97 -9.24 -6.82 -15.34
N TRP A 98 -9.73 -7.98 -14.88
CA TRP A 98 -8.93 -9.21 -14.82
C TRP A 98 -8.53 -9.71 -16.20
N GLU A 99 -9.44 -9.67 -17.18
CA GLU A 99 -9.12 -9.96 -18.57
C GLU A 99 -8.01 -9.03 -19.09
N GLY A 100 -8.08 -7.74 -18.74
CA GLY A 100 -7.00 -6.79 -19.02
C GLY A 100 -5.66 -7.20 -18.40
N LEU A 101 -5.65 -7.66 -17.16
CA LEU A 101 -4.46 -8.16 -16.48
C LEU A 101 -3.92 -9.45 -17.15
N HIS A 102 -4.80 -10.38 -17.52
CA HIS A 102 -4.37 -11.58 -18.28
C HIS A 102 -3.71 -11.22 -19.61
N ARG A 103 -4.26 -10.26 -20.34
CA ARG A 103 -3.68 -9.77 -21.59
C ARG A 103 -2.34 -9.03 -21.40
N LEU A 104 -2.06 -8.55 -20.19
CA LEU A 104 -0.76 -7.99 -19.81
C LEU A 104 0.29 -9.07 -19.46
N GLY A 105 -0.09 -10.36 -19.49
CA GLY A 105 0.82 -11.47 -19.27
C GLY A 105 0.77 -12.10 -17.88
N PHE A 106 -0.25 -11.78 -17.06
CA PHE A 106 -0.44 -12.46 -15.78
C PHE A 106 -1.23 -13.77 -15.99
N ASP A 107 -0.68 -14.86 -15.47
CA ASP A 107 -1.29 -16.19 -15.54
C ASP A 107 -2.40 -16.38 -14.49
N GLU A 108 -2.23 -15.73 -13.33
CA GLU A 108 -3.15 -15.78 -12.21
C GLU A 108 -3.42 -14.39 -11.65
N ILE A 109 -4.63 -14.18 -11.17
CA ILE A 109 -5.02 -12.95 -10.49
C ILE A 109 -5.65 -13.32 -9.17
N PHE A 110 -5.13 -12.76 -8.09
CA PHE A 110 -5.68 -12.95 -6.76
C PHE A 110 -6.03 -11.60 -6.14
N ASP A 111 -7.32 -11.37 -5.91
CA ASP A 111 -7.82 -10.12 -5.35
C ASP A 111 -7.39 -9.97 -3.88
N VAL A 112 -6.64 -8.90 -3.58
CA VAL A 112 -6.21 -8.59 -2.20
C VAL A 112 -7.41 -8.38 -1.26
N ALA A 113 -8.57 -7.98 -1.79
CA ALA A 113 -9.79 -7.85 -1.01
C ALA A 113 -10.19 -9.16 -0.31
N VAL A 114 -9.97 -10.31 -0.94
CA VAL A 114 -10.24 -11.62 -0.32
C VAL A 114 -9.38 -11.82 0.93
N ALA A 115 -8.08 -11.51 0.86
CA ALA A 115 -7.21 -11.60 2.03
C ALA A 115 -7.58 -10.57 3.11
N SER A 116 -8.06 -9.36 2.70
CA SER A 116 -8.50 -8.33 3.63
C SER A 116 -9.65 -8.81 4.53
N GLU A 117 -10.56 -9.63 4.02
CA GLU A 117 -11.65 -10.22 4.80
C GLU A 117 -11.12 -11.09 5.95
N TYR A 118 -10.16 -11.97 5.65
CA TYR A 118 -9.56 -12.83 6.67
C TYR A 118 -8.75 -12.04 7.70
N ILE A 119 -8.01 -11.03 7.25
CA ILE A 119 -7.23 -10.17 8.16
C ILE A 119 -8.17 -9.33 9.06
N SER A 120 -9.34 -8.91 8.57
CA SER A 120 -10.36 -8.25 9.41
C SER A 120 -10.80 -9.15 10.57
N LEU A 121 -11.01 -10.44 10.32
CA LEU A 121 -11.36 -11.40 11.36
C LEU A 121 -10.22 -11.59 12.37
N GLU A 122 -8.98 -11.63 11.91
CA GLU A 122 -7.80 -11.72 12.79
C GLU A 122 -7.63 -10.48 13.67
N ILE A 123 -7.84 -9.29 13.12
CA ILE A 123 -7.83 -8.03 13.88
C ILE A 123 -8.93 -8.05 14.95
N ALA A 124 -10.16 -8.41 14.58
CA ALA A 124 -11.28 -8.50 15.51
C ALA A 124 -11.01 -9.51 16.64
N ALA A 125 -10.47 -10.68 16.30
CA ALA A 125 -10.11 -11.71 17.26
C ALA A 125 -8.98 -11.24 18.20
N TYR A 126 -7.97 -10.56 17.67
CA TYR A 126 -6.88 -10.00 18.44
C TYR A 126 -7.40 -8.95 19.44
N LEU A 127 -8.23 -8.00 19.01
CA LEU A 127 -8.82 -6.97 19.86
C LEU A 127 -9.68 -7.57 20.97
N LYS A 128 -10.52 -8.56 20.65
CA LYS A 128 -11.38 -9.25 21.62
C LYS A 128 -10.59 -9.93 22.73
N ASN A 129 -9.42 -10.47 22.41
CA ASN A 129 -8.56 -11.21 23.35
C ASN A 129 -7.46 -10.34 23.96
N TYR A 130 -7.41 -9.05 23.64
CA TYR A 130 -6.37 -8.17 24.13
C TYR A 130 -6.59 -7.78 25.59
N ASN A 131 -5.75 -8.35 26.45
CA ASN A 131 -5.86 -8.17 27.92
C ASN A 131 -4.75 -7.30 28.51
N GLY A 132 -3.95 -6.64 27.68
CA GLY A 132 -2.75 -5.99 28.19
C GLY A 132 -2.49 -4.63 27.59
N GLY A 133 -1.88 -3.78 28.37
CA GLY A 133 -1.18 -2.62 27.93
C GLY A 133 -2.04 -1.39 27.59
N ARG A 134 -1.43 -0.56 26.77
CA ARG A 134 -2.01 0.74 26.39
C ARG A 134 -2.98 0.57 25.21
N LYS A 135 -4.05 1.33 25.25
CA LYS A 135 -4.94 1.61 24.10
C LYS A 135 -4.76 3.07 23.66
N PRO A 136 -5.14 3.41 22.42
CA PRO A 136 -5.65 2.51 21.38
C PRO A 136 -4.57 1.59 20.79
N LEU A 137 -5.01 0.48 20.21
CA LEU A 137 -4.18 -0.30 19.30
C LEU A 137 -4.16 0.37 17.92
N ILE A 138 -3.09 0.16 17.15
CA ILE A 138 -2.83 0.86 15.88
C ILE A 138 -2.77 -0.16 14.74
N SER A 139 -3.41 0.15 13.62
CA SER A 139 -3.34 -0.63 12.39
C SER A 139 -1.90 -0.82 11.90
N CYS A 140 -1.59 -2.02 11.41
CA CYS A 140 -0.29 -2.36 10.82
C CYS A 140 -0.26 -2.22 9.28
N THR A 141 -1.36 -1.83 8.64
CA THR A 141 -1.55 -1.99 7.19
C THR A 141 -0.87 -0.93 6.33
N CYS A 142 -0.53 0.24 6.90
CA CYS A 142 0.15 1.32 6.19
C CYS A 142 1.66 1.37 6.50
N PRO A 143 2.55 0.98 5.56
CA PRO A 143 3.99 1.00 5.81
C PRO A 143 4.54 2.39 6.13
N ALA A 144 3.96 3.47 5.56
CA ALA A 144 4.35 4.83 5.88
C ALA A 144 4.08 5.18 7.35
N VAL A 145 2.96 4.70 7.90
CA VAL A 145 2.62 4.91 9.32
C VAL A 145 3.52 4.08 10.21
N LEU A 146 3.78 2.82 9.88
CA LEU A 146 4.75 2.00 10.62
C LEU A 146 6.13 2.65 10.65
N ARG A 147 6.58 3.17 9.51
CA ARG A 147 7.85 3.89 9.44
C ARG A 147 7.82 5.21 10.20
N LEU A 148 6.69 5.93 10.20
CA LEU A 148 6.50 7.13 11.01
C LEU A 148 6.61 6.81 12.52
N ILE A 149 5.98 5.72 12.96
CA ILE A 149 6.10 5.24 14.34
C ILE A 149 7.57 4.95 14.66
N GLN A 150 8.28 4.17 13.83
CA GLN A 150 9.69 3.85 14.06
C GLN A 150 10.59 5.09 14.18
N VAL A 151 10.33 6.13 13.36
CA VAL A 151 11.18 7.32 13.28
C VAL A 151 10.84 8.38 14.32
N LYS A 152 9.56 8.54 14.67
CA LYS A 152 9.07 9.64 15.52
C LYS A 152 8.45 9.21 16.84
N PHE A 153 7.86 8.01 16.90
CA PHE A 153 7.09 7.54 18.06
C PHE A 153 7.44 6.09 18.41
N PRO A 154 8.73 5.74 18.58
CA PRO A 154 9.16 4.35 18.76
C PRO A 154 8.52 3.64 19.96
N GLU A 155 8.05 4.39 20.95
CA GLU A 155 7.33 3.87 22.11
C GLU A 155 5.97 3.27 21.76
N LEU A 156 5.38 3.66 20.62
CA LEU A 156 4.08 3.18 20.15
C LEU A 156 4.17 1.84 19.40
N ILE A 157 5.37 1.33 19.09
CA ILE A 157 5.52 0.10 18.31
C ILE A 157 4.80 -1.11 18.95
N LYS A 158 4.69 -1.13 20.28
CA LYS A 158 4.00 -2.18 21.03
C LYS A 158 2.48 -2.10 20.96
N GLN A 159 1.94 -1.00 20.46
CA GLN A 159 0.51 -0.80 20.27
C GLN A 159 0.09 -1.13 18.82
N VAL A 160 1.04 -1.38 17.92
CA VAL A 160 0.75 -1.86 16.57
C VAL A 160 0.27 -3.31 16.64
N VAL A 161 -0.87 -3.58 16.01
CA VAL A 161 -1.43 -4.94 15.97
C VAL A 161 -0.53 -5.86 15.17
N PRO A 162 -0.11 -7.01 15.73
CA PRO A 162 0.87 -7.89 15.10
C PRO A 162 0.23 -8.91 14.15
N VAL A 163 -0.54 -8.44 13.17
CA VAL A 163 -1.13 -9.27 12.12
C VAL A 163 -0.42 -9.02 10.79
N LEU A 164 -0.50 -9.99 9.88
CA LEU A 164 0.05 -9.81 8.53
C LEU A 164 -0.78 -8.77 7.75
N PRO A 165 -0.13 -7.90 6.97
CA PRO A 165 -0.85 -7.07 6.02
C PRO A 165 -1.59 -7.93 4.98
N PRO A 166 -2.80 -7.54 4.51
CA PRO A 166 -3.56 -8.32 3.52
C PRO A 166 -2.77 -8.66 2.26
N THR A 167 -1.88 -7.76 1.83
CA THR A 167 -1.04 -7.97 0.64
C THR A 167 -0.09 -9.15 0.80
N GLU A 168 0.54 -9.28 1.98
CA GLU A 168 1.43 -10.40 2.28
C GLU A 168 0.66 -11.70 2.49
N ALA A 169 -0.49 -11.65 3.16
CA ALA A 169 -1.36 -12.81 3.32
C ALA A 169 -1.82 -13.35 1.96
N ALA A 170 -2.23 -12.47 1.05
CA ALA A 170 -2.59 -12.80 -0.32
C ALA A 170 -1.43 -13.48 -1.07
N ALA A 171 -0.24 -12.88 -0.99
CA ALA A 171 0.96 -13.40 -1.67
C ALA A 171 1.33 -14.80 -1.20
N ILE A 172 1.34 -15.02 0.13
CA ILE A 172 1.65 -16.32 0.74
C ILE A 172 0.61 -17.37 0.28
N TYR A 173 -0.66 -17.01 0.39
CA TYR A 173 -1.75 -17.92 0.03
C TYR A 173 -1.70 -18.34 -1.42
N VAL A 174 -1.76 -17.38 -2.35
CA VAL A 174 -1.87 -17.70 -3.79
C VAL A 174 -0.61 -18.36 -4.34
N LYS A 175 0.58 -17.97 -3.86
CA LYS A 175 1.83 -18.60 -4.27
C LYS A 175 1.87 -20.07 -3.88
N ASN A 176 1.44 -20.42 -2.66
CA ASN A 176 1.34 -21.80 -2.20
C ASN A 176 0.31 -22.61 -3.01
N GLU A 177 -0.86 -22.05 -3.29
CA GLU A 177 -1.88 -22.67 -4.14
C GLU A 177 -1.34 -22.99 -5.54
N VAL A 178 -0.66 -22.02 -6.17
CA VAL A 178 -0.06 -22.20 -7.50
C VAL A 178 1.04 -23.28 -7.46
N MET A 179 1.92 -23.27 -6.46
CA MET A 179 2.95 -24.29 -6.28
C MET A 179 2.35 -25.69 -6.18
N GLN A 180 1.31 -25.86 -5.38
CA GLN A 180 0.63 -27.16 -5.19
C GLN A 180 -0.06 -27.63 -6.48
N ARG A 181 -0.71 -26.74 -7.20
CA ARG A 181 -1.48 -27.05 -8.40
C ARG A 181 -0.60 -27.30 -9.61
N THR A 182 0.50 -26.56 -9.76
CA THR A 182 1.35 -26.63 -10.97
C THR A 182 2.61 -27.46 -10.81
N GLY A 183 3.06 -27.69 -9.58
CA GLY A 183 4.36 -28.32 -9.28
C GLY A 183 5.56 -27.42 -9.52
N LEU A 184 5.35 -26.13 -9.86
CA LEU A 184 6.42 -25.17 -10.02
C LEU A 184 7.10 -24.87 -8.69
N LYS A 185 8.39 -24.54 -8.76
CA LYS A 185 9.14 -24.10 -7.57
C LYS A 185 8.89 -22.63 -7.29
N SER A 186 9.11 -22.22 -6.04
CA SER A 186 8.90 -20.83 -5.59
C SER A 186 9.65 -19.80 -6.43
N GLU A 187 10.87 -20.09 -6.87
CA GLU A 187 11.69 -19.21 -7.70
C GLU A 187 11.22 -19.08 -9.14
N GLU A 188 10.32 -19.95 -9.59
CA GLU A 188 9.73 -19.92 -10.94
C GLU A 188 8.44 -19.10 -11.00
N ILE A 189 7.92 -18.69 -9.82
CA ILE A 189 6.65 -17.96 -9.67
C ILE A 189 6.92 -16.54 -9.23
N GLY A 190 6.55 -15.56 -10.07
CA GLY A 190 6.58 -14.14 -9.76
C GLY A 190 5.26 -13.66 -9.17
N VAL A 191 5.31 -12.99 -8.03
CA VAL A 191 4.13 -12.35 -7.39
C VAL A 191 4.30 -10.85 -7.47
N TRP A 192 3.33 -10.16 -8.06
CA TRP A 192 3.40 -8.75 -8.40
C TRP A 192 2.25 -7.97 -7.80
N PHE A 193 2.59 -7.07 -6.89
CA PHE A 193 1.58 -6.20 -6.30
C PHE A 193 1.34 -4.95 -7.16
N ILE A 194 0.09 -4.60 -7.42
CA ILE A 194 -0.26 -3.35 -8.12
C ILE A 194 -0.31 -2.23 -7.09
N ALA A 195 0.81 -1.53 -6.92
CA ALA A 195 1.02 -0.61 -5.81
C ALA A 195 0.36 0.76 -6.03
N PRO A 196 -0.51 1.20 -5.10
CA PRO A 196 -1.16 2.50 -5.19
C PRO A 196 -0.29 3.64 -4.66
N CYS A 197 0.80 3.34 -3.94
CA CYS A 197 1.58 4.37 -3.26
C CYS A 197 3.06 4.02 -3.09
N PRO A 198 3.92 5.05 -2.92
CA PRO A 198 5.36 4.85 -2.76
C PRO A 198 5.76 4.01 -1.55
N SER A 199 5.03 4.12 -0.43
CA SER A 199 5.38 3.39 0.80
C SER A 199 5.18 1.88 0.65
N LYS A 200 4.14 1.44 -0.04
CA LYS A 200 3.94 0.02 -0.32
C LYS A 200 5.01 -0.52 -1.26
N ASN A 201 5.43 0.28 -2.24
CA ASN A 201 6.52 -0.06 -3.12
C ASN A 201 7.86 -0.18 -2.36
N ALA A 202 8.20 0.79 -1.50
CA ALA A 202 9.40 0.72 -0.67
C ALA A 202 9.38 -0.50 0.26
N ASN A 203 8.19 -0.83 0.84
CA ASN A 203 8.02 -1.93 1.77
C ASN A 203 8.26 -3.30 1.13
N ILE A 204 7.90 -3.50 -0.13
CA ILE A 204 8.16 -4.75 -0.86
C ILE A 204 9.66 -4.97 -1.03
N ARG A 205 10.41 -3.91 -1.33
CA ARG A 205 11.86 -3.98 -1.48
C ARG A 205 12.60 -4.11 -0.16
N GLN A 206 12.08 -3.48 0.89
CA GLN A 206 12.63 -3.51 2.24
C GLN A 206 11.52 -3.41 3.27
N SER A 207 10.98 -4.56 3.62
CA SER A 207 9.83 -4.67 4.52
C SER A 207 10.12 -4.12 5.92
N VAL A 208 9.16 -3.39 6.46
CA VAL A 208 9.13 -2.92 7.85
C VAL A 208 8.23 -3.78 8.74
N ASP A 209 7.41 -4.64 8.14
CA ASP A 209 6.35 -5.42 8.78
C ASP A 209 6.60 -6.94 8.74
N VAL A 210 7.31 -7.46 7.74
CA VAL A 210 7.64 -8.89 7.62
C VAL A 210 9.13 -9.11 7.39
N ARG A 211 9.66 -10.26 7.82
CA ARG A 211 11.08 -10.60 7.64
C ARG A 211 11.44 -10.94 6.19
N HIS A 212 10.53 -11.66 5.50
CA HIS A 212 10.70 -12.10 4.13
C HIS A 212 9.36 -11.98 3.41
N THR A 213 9.27 -11.08 2.47
CA THR A 213 8.11 -10.96 1.60
C THR A 213 8.08 -12.08 0.56
N GLN A 214 6.87 -12.53 0.19
CA GLN A 214 6.66 -13.41 -0.96
C GLN A 214 6.37 -12.65 -2.25
N ILE A 215 6.34 -11.31 -2.19
CA ILE A 215 6.10 -10.43 -3.32
C ILE A 215 7.43 -10.14 -4.00
N ASN A 216 7.51 -10.41 -5.30
CA ASN A 216 8.73 -10.24 -6.10
C ASN A 216 8.94 -8.79 -6.56
N GLY A 217 7.86 -8.04 -6.74
CA GLY A 217 7.94 -6.64 -7.15
C GLY A 217 6.61 -5.92 -7.10
N SER A 218 6.65 -4.62 -7.38
CA SER A 218 5.47 -3.75 -7.38
C SER A 218 5.37 -2.93 -8.65
N LEU A 219 4.20 -2.99 -9.27
CA LEU A 219 3.88 -2.26 -10.49
C LEU A 219 3.03 -1.03 -10.15
N SER A 220 3.28 0.08 -10.81
CA SER A 220 2.50 1.29 -10.60
C SER A 220 1.04 1.11 -10.99
N ILE A 221 0.10 1.43 -10.09
CA ILE A 221 -1.33 1.38 -10.38
C ILE A 221 -1.70 2.25 -11.59
N SER A 222 -1.09 3.42 -11.74
CA SER A 222 -1.36 4.33 -12.86
C SER A 222 -0.86 3.77 -14.19
N GLU A 223 0.28 3.08 -14.18
CA GLU A 223 0.80 2.42 -15.39
C GLU A 223 -0.10 1.26 -15.81
N ILE A 224 -0.43 0.37 -14.87
CA ILE A 224 -1.30 -0.79 -15.13
C ILE A 224 -2.68 -0.33 -15.60
N TYR A 225 -3.28 0.65 -14.93
CA TYR A 225 -4.54 1.26 -15.35
C TYR A 225 -4.47 1.77 -16.79
N GLY A 226 -3.45 2.56 -17.14
CA GLY A 226 -3.26 3.09 -18.48
C GLY A 226 -3.06 2.01 -19.55
N LYS A 227 -2.36 0.91 -19.21
CA LYS A 227 -2.18 -0.24 -20.11
C LYS A 227 -3.50 -0.99 -20.30
N ILE A 228 -4.26 -1.25 -19.23
CA ILE A 228 -5.58 -1.89 -19.31
C ILE A 228 -6.55 -1.06 -20.14
N LEU A 229 -6.63 0.25 -19.94
CA LEU A 229 -7.50 1.13 -20.75
C LEU A 229 -7.20 1.05 -22.24
N LYS A 230 -5.93 0.97 -22.63
CA LYS A 230 -5.54 0.79 -24.05
C LYS A 230 -6.03 -0.54 -24.61
N ILE A 231 -5.99 -1.61 -23.81
CA ILE A 231 -6.50 -2.92 -24.18
C ILE A 231 -8.02 -2.90 -24.27
N MET A 232 -8.71 -2.21 -23.33
CA MET A 232 -10.17 -2.10 -23.28
C MET A 232 -10.76 -1.20 -24.36
N GLY A 233 -9.98 -0.38 -25.05
CA GLY A 233 -10.42 0.41 -26.21
C GLY A 233 -10.95 -0.43 -27.39
N GLY A 234 -10.82 -1.79 -27.33
CA GLY A 234 -11.62 -2.76 -28.04
C GLY A 234 -12.65 -3.37 -27.09
N GLU A 235 -13.86 -3.72 -27.52
CA GLU A 235 -14.87 -4.38 -26.68
C GLU A 235 -14.26 -5.62 -26.00
N ILE A 236 -14.15 -5.58 -24.66
CA ILE A 236 -13.80 -6.75 -23.86
C ILE A 236 -15.10 -7.40 -23.38
N GLN A 237 -15.41 -8.58 -23.91
CA GLN A 237 -16.40 -9.47 -23.32
C GLN A 237 -15.64 -10.44 -22.39
N PRO A 238 -15.84 -10.35 -21.07
CA PRO A 238 -15.14 -11.23 -20.13
C PRO A 238 -15.72 -12.65 -20.24
N ASP A 239 -14.84 -13.60 -20.52
CA ASP A 239 -15.21 -15.02 -20.71
C ASP A 239 -15.29 -15.81 -19.40
N LYS A 240 -14.79 -15.26 -18.29
CA LYS A 240 -14.67 -15.98 -17.02
C LYS A 240 -15.41 -15.30 -15.86
N LYS A 241 -16.07 -16.12 -15.03
CA LYS A 241 -16.49 -15.70 -13.69
C LYS A 241 -15.25 -15.46 -12.84
N VAL A 242 -15.16 -14.28 -12.22
CA VAL A 242 -14.09 -13.96 -11.29
C VAL A 242 -14.61 -14.01 -9.85
N THR A 243 -13.79 -14.48 -8.94
CA THR A 243 -14.06 -14.43 -7.51
C THR A 243 -13.37 -13.18 -6.96
N ALA A 244 -14.05 -12.04 -7.12
CA ALA A 244 -13.62 -10.81 -6.45
C ALA A 244 -13.98 -10.89 -4.96
N GLY A 245 -13.25 -10.12 -4.13
CA GLY A 245 -13.59 -10.00 -2.71
C GLY A 245 -15.01 -9.47 -2.50
N SER A 246 -15.57 -9.76 -1.34
CA SER A 246 -16.87 -9.23 -0.93
C SER A 246 -16.81 -7.73 -0.67
N SER A 247 -17.98 -7.13 -0.40
CA SER A 247 -18.05 -5.71 -0.02
C SER A 247 -17.18 -5.38 1.20
N TYR A 248 -17.04 -6.29 2.16
CA TYR A 248 -16.18 -6.12 3.34
C TYR A 248 -14.69 -6.04 2.99
N GLY A 249 -14.21 -6.92 2.12
CA GLY A 249 -12.82 -6.86 1.66
C GLY A 249 -12.56 -5.64 0.77
N MET A 250 -13.52 -5.29 -0.07
CA MET A 250 -13.44 -4.10 -0.94
C MET A 250 -13.47 -2.79 -0.15
N SER A 251 -14.15 -2.73 1.01
CA SER A 251 -14.20 -1.53 1.87
C SER A 251 -12.82 -1.07 2.35
N TRP A 252 -11.84 -1.98 2.43
CA TRP A 252 -10.46 -1.62 2.77
C TRP A 252 -9.80 -0.59 1.83
N GLY A 253 -10.36 -0.39 0.66
CA GLY A 253 -9.97 0.72 -0.23
C GLY A 253 -10.52 2.09 0.20
N SER A 254 -11.43 2.12 1.16
CA SER A 254 -12.13 3.31 1.62
C SER A 254 -11.66 3.75 3.00
N TYR A 255 -11.96 4.99 3.35
CA TYR A 255 -11.76 5.53 4.68
C TYR A 255 -12.68 4.83 5.70
N GLY A 256 -12.09 4.31 6.78
CA GLY A 256 -12.82 3.56 7.81
C GLY A 256 -13.17 2.11 7.41
N GLY A 257 -12.74 1.66 6.23
CA GLY A 257 -13.10 0.35 5.70
C GLY A 257 -12.50 -0.83 6.46
N GLU A 258 -11.33 -0.65 7.07
CA GLU A 258 -10.73 -1.65 7.95
C GLU A 258 -11.55 -1.80 9.24
N LEU A 259 -11.97 -0.66 9.84
CA LEU A 259 -12.84 -0.64 11.03
C LEU A 259 -14.18 -1.33 10.75
N GLU A 260 -14.81 -0.96 9.63
CA GLU A 260 -16.10 -1.53 9.20
C GLU A 260 -15.99 -3.04 9.00
N ALA A 261 -14.98 -3.49 8.24
CA ALA A 261 -14.79 -4.90 7.92
C ALA A 261 -14.45 -5.74 9.17
N ALA A 262 -13.74 -5.17 10.15
CA ALA A 262 -13.44 -5.82 11.42
C ALA A 262 -14.55 -5.69 12.48
N GLY A 263 -15.63 -4.95 12.19
CA GLY A 263 -16.75 -4.73 13.13
C GLY A 263 -16.33 -3.98 14.39
N ILE A 264 -15.40 -3.02 14.27
CA ILE A 264 -14.87 -2.26 15.41
C ILE A 264 -15.72 -1.00 15.62
N GLU A 265 -16.55 -1.00 16.67
CA GLU A 265 -17.44 0.13 16.97
C GLU A 265 -16.71 1.31 17.61
N ASN A 266 -15.79 1.04 18.54
CA ASN A 266 -15.04 2.08 19.26
C ASN A 266 -13.66 2.30 18.61
N GLY A 267 -13.66 2.64 17.31
CA GLY A 267 -12.48 2.91 16.53
C GLY A 267 -12.42 4.33 16.00
N LEU A 268 -11.22 4.78 15.67
CA LEU A 268 -10.95 6.02 14.96
C LEU A 268 -10.28 5.71 13.62
N ALA A 269 -10.90 6.12 12.53
CA ALA A 269 -10.20 6.18 11.25
C ALA A 269 -9.51 7.54 11.09
N VAL A 270 -8.29 7.54 10.58
CA VAL A 270 -7.55 8.76 10.27
C VAL A 270 -6.77 8.60 8.97
N HIS A 271 -6.85 9.60 8.11
CA HIS A 271 -6.17 9.60 6.81
C HIS A 271 -5.41 10.91 6.60
N GLY A 272 -4.38 10.84 5.76
CA GLY A 272 -3.47 11.96 5.57
C GLY A 272 -2.35 11.97 6.62
N ILE A 273 -1.11 12.00 6.11
CA ILE A 273 0.06 11.74 6.97
C ILE A 273 0.25 12.79 8.07
N ASN A 274 -0.22 14.02 7.88
CA ASN A 274 -0.14 15.05 8.91
C ASN A 274 -1.15 14.81 10.02
N ASP A 275 -2.40 14.45 9.67
CA ASP A 275 -3.45 14.13 10.65
C ASP A 275 -3.09 12.85 11.42
N VAL A 276 -2.50 11.86 10.72
CA VAL A 276 -1.95 10.66 11.36
C VAL A 276 -0.84 11.03 12.35
N TYR A 277 0.06 11.95 11.97
CA TYR A 277 1.10 12.42 12.88
C TYR A 277 0.51 13.01 14.16
N ASP A 278 -0.50 13.90 14.05
CA ASP A 278 -1.15 14.53 15.18
C ASP A 278 -1.86 13.50 16.08
N VAL A 279 -2.53 12.51 15.48
CA VAL A 279 -3.17 11.41 16.24
C VAL A 279 -2.14 10.56 16.97
N LEU A 280 -1.04 10.18 16.32
CA LEU A 280 0.04 9.42 16.96
C LEU A 280 0.67 10.20 18.12
N GLU A 281 0.83 11.51 17.99
CA GLU A 281 1.30 12.37 19.07
C GLU A 281 0.32 12.36 20.24
N GLN A 282 -1.01 12.47 20.01
CA GLN A 282 -2.01 12.36 21.07
C GLN A 282 -1.98 11.00 21.78
N ILE A 283 -1.76 9.90 21.01
CA ILE A 283 -1.59 8.55 21.59
C ILE A 283 -0.33 8.49 22.45
N SER A 284 0.80 9.01 21.95
CA SER A 284 2.07 9.01 22.68
C SER A 284 1.97 9.76 24.00
N LEU A 285 1.23 10.87 24.00
CA LEU A 285 0.89 11.66 25.19
C LEU A 285 -0.21 11.05 26.09
N ASN A 286 -0.70 9.84 25.74
CA ASN A 286 -1.73 9.11 26.49
C ASN A 286 -3.07 9.89 26.65
N LYS A 287 -3.45 10.65 25.61
CA LYS A 287 -4.66 11.49 25.59
C LYS A 287 -5.85 10.84 24.88
N MET A 288 -5.68 9.63 24.30
CA MET A 288 -6.73 8.92 23.55
C MET A 288 -7.07 7.57 24.20
N ARG A 289 -7.51 7.60 25.46
CA ARG A 289 -7.77 6.38 26.23
C ARG A 289 -9.13 5.74 25.93
N ASP A 290 -10.04 6.52 25.39
CA ASP A 290 -11.43 6.11 25.15
C ASP A 290 -11.62 5.47 23.77
N VAL A 291 -10.54 5.32 22.98
CA VAL A 291 -10.52 4.67 21.66
C VAL A 291 -9.84 3.31 21.79
N ASP A 292 -10.43 2.29 21.21
CA ASP A 292 -9.87 0.94 21.26
C ASP A 292 -8.88 0.68 20.12
N TYR A 293 -9.15 1.22 18.94
CA TYR A 293 -8.37 0.97 17.75
C TYR A 293 -8.29 2.19 16.85
N VAL A 294 -7.14 2.38 16.21
CA VAL A 294 -6.91 3.44 15.22
C VAL A 294 -6.54 2.84 13.87
N GLU A 295 -7.45 2.94 12.90
CA GLU A 295 -7.13 2.77 11.50
C GLU A 295 -6.40 4.00 11.00
N SER A 296 -5.16 3.83 10.52
CA SER A 296 -4.33 4.96 10.10
C SER A 296 -3.69 4.72 8.76
N VAL A 297 -3.94 5.62 7.81
CA VAL A 297 -3.40 5.54 6.46
C VAL A 297 -2.79 6.88 6.02
N SER A 298 -1.67 6.83 5.32
CA SER A 298 -0.98 8.05 4.88
C SER A 298 -1.77 8.87 3.87
N TYR A 299 -2.66 8.24 3.11
CA TYR A 299 -3.67 8.88 2.25
C TYR A 299 -4.75 7.88 1.85
N THR A 300 -5.95 8.38 1.46
CA THR A 300 -7.01 7.54 0.92
C THR A 300 -6.73 7.18 -0.53
N HIS A 301 -6.79 5.89 -0.84
CA HIS A 301 -6.47 5.36 -2.17
C HIS A 301 -7.50 5.73 -3.26
N LEU A 302 -8.68 6.21 -2.87
CA LEU A 302 -9.76 6.57 -3.79
C LEU A 302 -9.58 7.94 -4.46
N THR A 303 -8.64 8.75 -3.99
CA THR A 303 -8.29 10.00 -4.64
C THR A 303 -6.90 9.92 -5.23
N LEU A 304 -6.75 9.31 -6.41
CA LEU A 304 -5.59 9.64 -7.22
C LEU A 304 -5.61 11.15 -7.49
N PRO A 305 -4.48 11.85 -7.35
CA PRO A 305 -4.39 13.17 -7.93
C PRO A 305 -4.63 13.00 -9.43
N THR A 306 -5.81 13.39 -9.88
CA THR A 306 -6.05 13.67 -11.28
C THR A 306 -5.16 14.85 -11.64
N ASN A 307 -3.94 14.57 -12.04
CA ASN A 307 -3.13 15.53 -12.74
C ASN A 307 -3.71 15.62 -14.15
N SER A 308 -4.76 16.46 -14.28
CA SER A 308 -5.13 17.03 -15.56
C SER A 308 -4.03 17.99 -16.04
#